data_a3d20feba91b433915fc56e90cce7b2b
#
_entry.id   a3d20feba91b433915fc56e90cce7b2b
#
_cell.length_a   1.000
_cell.length_b   1.000
_cell.length_c   1.000
_cell.angle_alpha   90.00
_cell.angle_beta   90.00
_cell.angle_gamma   90.00
#
_symmetry.space_group_name_H-M   'P 1'
#
loop_
_entity.id
_entity.type
_entity.pdbx_description
1 polymer ?
#
loop_
_entity_poly.entity_id
_entity_poly.type
_entity_poly.pdbx_seq_one_letter_code
_entity_poly.pdbx_strand_id
1 'polypeptide(L)'
;MSAPTTATTDTPTRSPWPALWALVIGFFMILVDTTIVSVANPAIKAALDPNTNNLDNVVWVTSAYLLAYAVPLLITGRLGDRFGPKNIYLIGLALFTLASLGCGLSSSLGMLVAMRAVQGIGAALVTPQTMAVITRTFPPSQRGAAMGLWGATAGVAMLVGPLAGGLLVDGLGWEWIFFINVPVGIIGLVLAWILVPQLETHKHRFDMVGVFLSAVALFLI
;
A
#
# COMPACT_ATOMS: atom_id res chain seq x y z
N MET A 1 -15.91 53.15 -22.70
CA MET A 1 -15.69 51.77 -23.21
C MET A 1 -15.44 50.88 -22.00
N SER A 2 -16.48 50.20 -21.54
CA SER A 2 -16.41 49.29 -20.39
C SER A 2 -15.94 47.93 -20.89
N ALA A 3 -14.84 47.43 -20.32
CA ALA A 3 -14.32 46.09 -20.62
C ALA A 3 -15.32 45.01 -20.12
N PRO A 4 -15.56 43.95 -20.86
CA PRO A 4 -16.43 42.88 -20.40
C PRO A 4 -15.74 42.11 -19.27
N THR A 5 -16.39 42.09 -18.11
CA THR A 5 -16.03 41.22 -16.98
C THR A 5 -16.28 39.77 -17.40
N THR A 6 -15.24 39.06 -17.73
CA THR A 6 -15.32 37.58 -17.92
C THR A 6 -15.65 36.94 -16.58
N ALA A 7 -16.90 36.58 -16.42
CA ALA A 7 -17.33 35.70 -15.32
C ALA A 7 -16.61 34.34 -15.48
N THR A 8 -15.61 34.12 -14.66
CA THR A 8 -15.04 32.77 -14.47
C THR A 8 -16.13 31.89 -13.85
N THR A 9 -16.68 30.99 -14.64
CA THR A 9 -17.56 29.94 -14.13
C THR A 9 -16.73 29.04 -13.23
N ASP A 10 -16.77 29.28 -11.92
CA ASP A 10 -16.28 28.39 -10.91
C ASP A 10 -17.08 27.07 -11.00
N THR A 11 -16.56 26.11 -11.73
CA THR A 11 -17.04 24.73 -11.64
C THR A 11 -16.84 24.29 -10.18
N PRO A 12 -17.86 23.77 -9.51
CA PRO A 12 -17.74 23.35 -8.12
C PRO A 12 -16.67 22.25 -8.02
N THR A 13 -15.51 22.62 -7.52
CA THR A 13 -14.41 21.69 -7.29
C THR A 13 -14.86 20.73 -6.18
N ARG A 14 -15.06 19.47 -6.54
CA ARG A 14 -15.41 18.41 -5.56
C ARG A 14 -14.38 18.43 -4.44
N SER A 15 -14.86 18.36 -3.19
CA SER A 15 -14.01 18.26 -2.02
C SER A 15 -13.00 17.12 -2.17
N PRO A 16 -11.70 17.30 -1.89
CA PRO A 16 -10.70 16.23 -2.03
C PRO A 16 -10.72 15.20 -0.88
N TRP A 17 -11.45 15.47 0.19
CA TRP A 17 -11.51 14.63 1.37
C TRP A 17 -12.04 13.21 1.14
N PRO A 18 -13.11 12.99 0.34
CA PRO A 18 -13.57 11.63 0.05
C PRO A 18 -12.51 10.78 -0.68
N ALA A 19 -11.74 11.40 -1.59
CA ALA A 19 -10.64 10.72 -2.26
C ALA A 19 -9.53 10.32 -1.27
N LEU A 20 -9.20 11.20 -0.33
CA LEU A 20 -8.23 10.91 0.72
C LEU A 20 -8.67 9.73 1.59
N TRP A 21 -9.91 9.70 2.04
CA TRP A 21 -10.43 8.58 2.84
C TRP A 21 -10.36 7.25 2.10
N ALA A 22 -10.69 7.23 0.80
CA ALA A 22 -10.55 6.03 -0.02
C ALA A 22 -9.10 5.53 -0.11
N LEU A 23 -8.13 6.46 -0.26
CA LEU A 23 -6.71 6.12 -0.31
C LEU A 23 -6.15 5.68 1.04
N VAL A 24 -6.60 6.30 2.12
CA VAL A 24 -6.18 5.98 3.50
C VAL A 24 -6.61 4.57 3.90
N ILE A 25 -7.76 4.06 3.42
CA ILE A 25 -8.18 2.67 3.69
C ILE A 25 -7.15 1.67 3.17
N GLY A 26 -6.71 1.78 1.91
CA GLY A 26 -5.70 0.89 1.36
C GLY A 26 -4.33 1.08 2.02
N PHE A 27 -3.95 2.31 2.32
CA PHE A 27 -2.71 2.59 3.04
C PHE A 27 -2.72 2.02 4.47
N PHE A 28 -3.81 2.19 5.20
CA PHE A 28 -4.01 1.61 6.53
C PHE A 28 -3.88 0.09 6.50
N MET A 29 -4.55 -0.57 5.55
CA MET A 29 -4.49 -2.01 5.37
C MET A 29 -3.05 -2.51 5.18
N ILE A 30 -2.26 -1.84 4.33
CA ILE A 30 -0.85 -2.16 4.08
C ILE A 30 -0.02 -2.04 5.37
N LEU A 31 -0.25 -1.01 6.16
CA LEU A 31 0.47 -0.78 7.41
C LEU A 31 0.10 -1.80 8.49
N VAL A 32 -1.18 -2.14 8.61
CA VAL A 32 -1.65 -3.21 9.50
C VAL A 32 -1.03 -4.54 9.09
N ASP A 33 -1.03 -4.87 7.79
CA ASP A 33 -0.43 -6.10 7.27
C ASP A 33 1.06 -6.23 7.63
N THR A 34 1.80 -5.14 7.60
CA THR A 34 3.22 -5.14 7.97
C THR A 34 3.45 -5.51 9.44
N THR A 35 2.56 -5.10 10.33
CA THR A 35 2.72 -5.30 11.78
C THR A 35 2.03 -6.57 12.29
N ILE A 36 0.94 -6.98 11.67
CA ILE A 36 0.13 -8.13 12.07
C ILE A 36 0.89 -9.46 11.90
N VAL A 37 1.70 -9.58 10.84
CA VAL A 37 2.46 -10.80 10.51
C VAL A 37 3.50 -11.15 11.59
N SER A 38 4.08 -10.15 12.25
CA SER A 38 5.07 -10.39 13.30
C SER A 38 4.51 -11.19 14.47
N VAL A 39 3.24 -11.01 14.79
CA VAL A 39 2.52 -11.76 15.83
C VAL A 39 2.22 -13.20 15.39
N ALA A 40 1.98 -13.39 14.10
CA ALA A 40 1.63 -14.69 13.53
C ALA A 40 2.83 -15.62 13.29
N ASN A 41 4.06 -15.11 13.33
CA ASN A 41 5.28 -15.91 13.04
C ASN A 41 5.37 -17.23 13.79
N PRO A 42 5.07 -17.33 15.11
CA PRO A 42 5.09 -18.61 15.81
C PRO A 42 4.06 -19.61 15.28
N ALA A 43 2.85 -19.16 14.99
CA ALA A 43 1.78 -19.98 14.45
C ALA A 43 2.08 -20.46 13.01
N ILE A 44 2.60 -19.57 12.16
CA ILE A 44 3.06 -19.87 10.81
C ILE A 44 4.15 -20.94 10.85
N LYS A 45 5.13 -20.80 11.77
CA LYS A 45 6.18 -21.79 11.96
C LYS A 45 5.62 -23.16 12.34
N ALA A 46 4.75 -23.20 13.33
CA ALA A 46 4.15 -24.46 13.78
C ALA A 46 3.35 -25.15 12.66
N ALA A 47 2.72 -24.39 11.78
CA ALA A 47 1.89 -24.91 10.70
C ALA A 47 2.71 -25.32 9.45
N LEU A 48 3.65 -24.48 9.01
CA LEU A 48 4.31 -24.64 7.71
C LEU A 48 5.77 -25.13 7.77
N ASP A 49 6.42 -25.08 8.95
CA ASP A 49 7.81 -25.54 9.15
C ASP A 49 8.01 -26.22 10.52
N PRO A 50 7.22 -27.27 10.86
CA PRO A 50 7.25 -27.88 12.18
C PRO A 50 8.54 -28.65 12.49
N ASN A 51 9.28 -29.05 11.45
CA ASN A 51 10.43 -29.97 11.59
C ASN A 51 11.76 -29.23 11.86
N THR A 52 11.79 -27.92 11.82
CA THR A 52 12.98 -27.12 12.13
C THR A 52 12.84 -26.49 13.51
N ASN A 53 13.92 -26.51 14.29
CA ASN A 53 13.97 -25.78 15.58
C ASN A 53 14.35 -24.31 15.40
N ASN A 54 14.53 -23.87 14.15
CA ASN A 54 15.02 -22.54 13.81
C ASN A 54 13.89 -21.66 13.28
N LEU A 55 13.85 -20.42 13.72
CA LEU A 55 12.92 -19.38 13.23
C LEU A 55 13.40 -18.70 11.95
N ASP A 56 14.62 -18.96 11.49
CA ASP A 56 15.26 -18.25 10.40
C ASP A 56 14.45 -18.32 9.10
N ASN A 57 13.85 -19.48 8.83
CA ASN A 57 13.03 -19.65 7.63
C ASN A 57 11.76 -18.77 7.64
N VAL A 58 11.14 -18.59 8.82
CA VAL A 58 9.90 -17.81 8.97
C VAL A 58 10.17 -16.32 8.90
N VAL A 59 11.36 -15.86 9.27
CA VAL A 59 11.78 -14.45 9.12
C VAL A 59 11.69 -14.00 7.66
N TRP A 60 11.88 -14.92 6.70
CA TRP A 60 11.72 -14.60 5.28
C TRP A 60 10.31 -14.19 4.88
N VAL A 61 9.28 -14.58 5.63
CA VAL A 61 7.89 -14.12 5.40
C VAL A 61 7.79 -12.60 5.49
N THR A 62 8.45 -12.01 6.48
CA THR A 62 8.50 -10.54 6.64
C THR A 62 9.56 -9.90 5.76
N SER A 63 10.76 -10.50 5.67
CA SER A 63 11.88 -9.96 4.92
C SER A 63 11.60 -9.87 3.42
N ALA A 64 11.00 -10.91 2.82
CA ALA A 64 10.65 -10.91 1.40
C ALA A 64 9.65 -9.78 1.07
N TYR A 65 8.68 -9.54 1.94
CA TYR A 65 7.76 -8.43 1.80
C TYR A 65 8.48 -7.08 1.86
N LEU A 66 9.31 -6.86 2.89
CA LEU A 66 10.01 -5.59 3.08
C LEU A 66 10.99 -5.29 1.95
N LEU A 67 11.74 -6.28 1.47
CA LEU A 67 12.64 -6.14 0.33
C LEU A 67 11.86 -5.81 -0.96
N ALA A 68 10.80 -6.58 -1.24
CA ALA A 68 9.95 -6.36 -2.39
C ALA A 68 9.14 -5.06 -2.32
N TYR A 69 8.94 -4.50 -1.13
CA TYR A 69 8.37 -3.18 -0.91
C TYR A 69 9.40 -2.07 -1.13
N ALA A 70 10.59 -2.17 -0.51
CA ALA A 70 11.57 -1.09 -0.48
C ALA A 70 12.20 -0.83 -1.86
N VAL A 71 12.57 -1.90 -2.60
CA VAL A 71 13.26 -1.77 -3.88
C VAL A 71 12.40 -1.04 -4.94
N PRO A 72 11.13 -1.42 -5.19
CA PRO A 72 10.32 -0.72 -6.18
C PRO A 72 9.84 0.67 -5.75
N LEU A 73 9.83 0.97 -4.44
CA LEU A 73 9.25 2.21 -3.89
C LEU A 73 9.78 3.47 -4.58
N LEU A 74 11.07 3.50 -4.91
CA LEU A 74 11.71 4.63 -5.61
C LEU A 74 11.22 4.80 -7.06
N ILE A 75 10.82 3.69 -7.70
CA ILE A 75 10.39 3.68 -9.10
C ILE A 75 8.90 3.97 -9.20
N THR A 76 8.12 3.50 -8.23
CA THR A 76 6.66 3.53 -8.27
C THR A 76 6.09 4.95 -8.19
N GLY A 77 6.78 5.90 -7.55
CA GLY A 77 6.45 7.31 -7.62
C GLY A 77 6.45 7.84 -9.06
N ARG A 78 7.51 7.53 -9.82
CA ARG A 78 7.63 7.93 -11.23
C ARG A 78 6.62 7.23 -12.14
N LEU A 79 6.23 5.98 -11.83
CA LEU A 79 5.14 5.31 -12.53
C LEU A 79 3.82 6.08 -12.37
N GLY A 80 3.53 6.58 -11.18
CA GLY A 80 2.37 7.42 -10.92
C GLY A 80 2.35 8.70 -11.75
N ASP A 81 3.50 9.35 -11.92
CA ASP A 81 3.61 10.55 -12.76
C ASP A 81 3.32 10.26 -14.23
N ARG A 82 3.72 9.10 -14.73
CA ARG A 82 3.59 8.69 -16.13
C ARG A 82 2.21 8.11 -16.46
N PHE A 83 1.68 7.24 -15.61
CA PHE A 83 0.45 6.47 -15.87
C PHE A 83 -0.77 6.96 -15.08
N GLY A 84 -0.56 7.97 -14.25
CA GLY A 84 -1.56 8.53 -13.35
C GLY A 84 -1.58 7.82 -11.99
N PRO A 85 -1.56 8.58 -10.88
CA PRO A 85 -1.48 8.03 -9.54
C PRO A 85 -2.68 7.14 -9.19
N LYS A 86 -3.88 7.45 -9.67
CA LYS A 86 -5.09 6.62 -9.49
C LYS A 86 -4.91 5.22 -10.07
N ASN A 87 -4.42 5.11 -11.31
CA ASN A 87 -4.28 3.83 -11.99
C ASN A 87 -3.24 2.95 -11.30
N ILE A 88 -2.10 3.55 -10.94
CA ILE A 88 -1.02 2.82 -10.24
C ILE A 88 -1.48 2.39 -8.85
N TYR A 89 -2.22 3.24 -8.13
CA TYR A 89 -2.82 2.88 -6.85
C TYR A 89 -3.77 1.67 -6.98
N LEU A 90 -4.68 1.69 -7.97
CA LEU A 90 -5.64 0.60 -8.17
C LEU A 90 -4.95 -0.71 -8.55
N ILE A 91 -3.94 -0.67 -9.43
CA ILE A 91 -3.14 -1.84 -9.78
C ILE A 91 -2.41 -2.38 -8.54
N GLY A 92 -1.77 -1.50 -7.77
CA GLY A 92 -1.06 -1.89 -6.56
C GLY A 92 -1.98 -2.51 -5.51
N LEU A 93 -3.14 -1.90 -5.28
CA LEU A 93 -4.12 -2.40 -4.30
C LEU A 93 -4.73 -3.73 -4.74
N ALA A 94 -5.02 -3.90 -6.04
CA ALA A 94 -5.49 -5.17 -6.58
C ALA A 94 -4.43 -6.27 -6.43
N LEU A 95 -3.17 -5.97 -6.79
CA LEU A 95 -2.05 -6.90 -6.64
C LEU A 95 -1.84 -7.29 -5.18
N PHE A 96 -1.87 -6.32 -4.26
CA PHE A 96 -1.77 -6.57 -2.82
C PHE A 96 -2.88 -7.49 -2.32
N THR A 97 -4.13 -7.20 -2.70
CA THR A 97 -5.31 -7.96 -2.26
C THR A 97 -5.28 -9.40 -2.77
N LEU A 98 -4.93 -9.59 -4.05
CA LEU A 98 -4.80 -10.94 -4.65
C LEU A 98 -3.63 -11.72 -4.04
N ALA A 99 -2.49 -11.07 -3.81
CA ALA A 99 -1.36 -11.68 -3.15
C ALA A 99 -1.68 -12.05 -1.69
N SER A 100 -2.45 -11.22 -0.98
CA SER A 100 -2.93 -11.52 0.37
C SER A 100 -3.82 -12.77 0.39
N LEU A 101 -4.73 -12.90 -0.57
CA LEU A 101 -5.50 -14.14 -0.74
C LEU A 101 -4.57 -15.34 -0.95
N GLY A 102 -3.55 -15.19 -1.81
CA GLY A 102 -2.53 -16.22 -2.05
C GLY A 102 -1.73 -16.56 -0.79
N CYS A 103 -1.42 -15.58 0.07
CA CYS A 103 -0.78 -15.82 1.38
C CYS A 103 -1.66 -16.69 2.28
N GLY A 104 -2.94 -16.35 2.42
CA GLY A 104 -3.88 -17.12 3.25
C GLY A 104 -4.15 -18.54 2.74
N LEU A 105 -3.98 -18.78 1.43
CA LEU A 105 -4.12 -20.11 0.81
C LEU A 105 -2.80 -20.88 0.72
N SER A 106 -1.71 -20.38 1.29
CA SER A 106 -0.39 -21.00 1.18
C SER A 106 -0.31 -22.29 1.98
N SER A 107 0.06 -23.37 1.30
CA SER A 107 0.26 -24.71 1.89
C SER A 107 1.72 -25.01 2.24
N SER A 108 2.64 -24.11 1.95
CA SER A 108 4.06 -24.23 2.25
C SER A 108 4.68 -22.87 2.55
N LEU A 109 5.76 -22.89 3.36
CA LEU A 109 6.49 -21.67 3.70
C LEU A 109 7.07 -20.97 2.45
N GLY A 110 7.57 -21.73 1.48
CA GLY A 110 8.09 -21.18 0.22
C GLY A 110 7.03 -20.46 -0.59
N MET A 111 5.81 -21.01 -0.67
CA MET A 111 4.68 -20.35 -1.33
C MET A 111 4.29 -19.05 -0.59
N LEU A 112 4.24 -19.10 0.74
CA LEU A 112 3.94 -17.92 1.55
C LEU A 112 4.96 -16.80 1.31
N VAL A 113 6.26 -17.11 1.34
CA VAL A 113 7.36 -16.17 1.08
C VAL A 113 7.23 -15.55 -0.32
N ALA A 114 6.95 -16.38 -1.35
CA ALA A 114 6.75 -15.88 -2.71
C ALA A 114 5.55 -14.94 -2.83
N MET A 115 4.40 -15.29 -2.21
CA MET A 115 3.22 -14.42 -2.20
C MET A 115 3.45 -13.13 -1.41
N ARG A 116 4.23 -13.17 -0.32
CA ARG A 116 4.67 -11.99 0.43
C ARG A 116 5.53 -11.04 -0.43
N ALA A 117 6.41 -11.57 -1.25
CA ALA A 117 7.16 -10.73 -2.20
C ALA A 117 6.23 -10.03 -3.21
N VAL A 118 5.27 -10.74 -3.78
CA VAL A 118 4.26 -10.15 -4.67
C VAL A 118 3.43 -9.09 -3.95
N GLN A 119 3.03 -9.35 -2.71
CA GLN A 119 2.27 -8.43 -1.87
C GLN A 119 3.08 -7.15 -1.57
N GLY A 120 4.39 -7.27 -1.31
CA GLY A 120 5.31 -6.14 -1.12
C GLY A 120 5.38 -5.23 -2.35
N ILE A 121 5.43 -5.79 -3.56
CA ILE A 121 5.36 -5.02 -4.81
C ILE A 121 4.03 -4.24 -4.89
N GLY A 122 2.91 -4.89 -4.57
CA GLY A 122 1.61 -4.23 -4.50
C GLY A 122 1.59 -3.03 -3.56
N ALA A 123 2.13 -3.20 -2.35
CA ALA A 123 2.24 -2.13 -1.35
C ALA A 123 3.13 -0.96 -1.83
N ALA A 124 4.24 -1.27 -2.50
CA ALA A 124 5.13 -0.26 -3.07
C ALA A 124 4.46 0.60 -4.16
N LEU A 125 3.52 0.02 -4.91
CA LEU A 125 2.73 0.77 -5.90
C LEU A 125 1.72 1.71 -5.24
N VAL A 126 1.15 1.36 -4.09
CA VAL A 126 0.10 2.14 -3.40
C VAL A 126 0.65 3.36 -2.66
N THR A 127 1.72 3.19 -1.91
CA THR A 127 2.19 4.17 -0.91
C THR A 127 2.52 5.55 -1.50
N PRO A 128 3.34 5.69 -2.58
CA PRO A 128 3.67 7.00 -3.14
C PRO A 128 2.46 7.69 -3.80
N GLN A 129 1.49 6.91 -4.27
CA GLN A 129 0.34 7.46 -4.97
C GLN A 129 -0.59 8.22 -4.02
N THR A 130 -0.72 7.76 -2.78
CA THR A 130 -1.48 8.46 -1.76
C THR A 130 -0.91 9.87 -1.52
N MET A 131 0.42 9.96 -1.37
CA MET A 131 1.11 11.24 -1.21
C MET A 131 0.97 12.14 -2.44
N ALA A 132 1.09 11.55 -3.65
CA ALA A 132 0.94 12.28 -4.91
C ALA A 132 -0.48 12.87 -5.05
N VAL A 133 -1.52 12.14 -4.68
CA VAL A 133 -2.89 12.65 -4.70
C VAL A 133 -3.08 13.77 -3.68
N ILE A 134 -2.58 13.63 -2.44
CA ILE A 134 -2.67 14.69 -1.42
C ILE A 134 -2.04 15.98 -1.94
N THR A 135 -0.81 15.91 -2.45
CA THR A 135 -0.07 17.10 -2.89
C THR A 135 -0.67 17.79 -4.11
N ARG A 136 -1.36 17.03 -4.97
CA ARG A 136 -1.93 17.55 -6.22
C ARG A 136 -3.39 17.99 -6.10
N THR A 137 -4.16 17.46 -5.12
CA THR A 137 -5.60 17.76 -5.01
C THR A 137 -5.94 18.73 -3.89
N PHE A 138 -5.11 18.76 -2.82
CA PHE A 138 -5.39 19.64 -1.69
C PHE A 138 -4.77 21.03 -1.87
N PRO A 139 -5.53 22.11 -1.56
CA PRO A 139 -4.98 23.46 -1.51
C PRO A 139 -3.93 23.55 -0.39
N PRO A 140 -2.93 24.46 -0.51
CA PRO A 140 -1.84 24.57 0.48
C PRO A 140 -2.31 24.68 1.93
N SER A 141 -3.43 25.38 2.17
CA SER A 141 -4.02 25.58 3.52
C SER A 141 -4.52 24.28 4.16
N GLN A 142 -4.89 23.26 3.38
CA GLN A 142 -5.44 21.99 3.87
C GLN A 142 -4.44 20.82 3.81
N ARG A 143 -3.30 20.98 3.14
CA ARG A 143 -2.29 19.93 3.01
C ARG A 143 -1.77 19.45 4.36
N GLY A 144 -1.58 20.36 5.31
CA GLY A 144 -1.15 20.00 6.67
C GLY A 144 -2.13 19.04 7.37
N ALA A 145 -3.43 19.30 7.27
CA ALA A 145 -4.46 18.42 7.84
C ALA A 145 -4.51 17.06 7.13
N ALA A 146 -4.41 17.04 5.80
CA ALA A 146 -4.39 15.81 5.02
C ALA A 146 -3.15 14.95 5.32
N MET A 147 -1.98 15.56 5.45
CA MET A 147 -0.73 14.90 5.87
C MET A 147 -0.80 14.41 7.31
N GLY A 148 -1.43 15.19 8.20
CA GLY A 148 -1.68 14.81 9.58
C GLY A 148 -2.55 13.54 9.68
N LEU A 149 -3.63 13.47 8.90
CA LEU A 149 -4.48 12.27 8.81
C LEU A 149 -3.69 11.06 8.28
N TRP A 150 -2.90 11.26 7.22
CA TRP A 150 -2.05 10.20 6.66
C TRP A 150 -1.03 9.68 7.68
N GLY A 151 -0.37 10.58 8.43
CA GLY A 151 0.57 10.21 9.49
C GLY A 151 -0.12 9.53 10.68
N ALA A 152 -1.29 10.04 11.12
CA ALA A 152 -2.07 9.43 12.19
C ALA A 152 -2.52 8.01 11.84
N THR A 153 -2.82 7.75 10.56
CA THR A 153 -3.16 6.41 10.06
C THR A 153 -2.04 5.41 10.35
N ALA A 154 -0.77 5.81 10.19
CA ALA A 154 0.37 4.96 10.50
C ALA A 154 0.44 4.62 12.00
N GLY A 155 0.24 5.63 12.86
CA GLY A 155 0.23 5.42 14.32
C GLY A 155 -0.88 4.46 14.77
N VAL A 156 -2.09 4.62 14.22
CA VAL A 156 -3.22 3.73 14.53
C VAL A 156 -2.97 2.31 14.02
N ALA A 157 -2.42 2.16 12.81
CA ALA A 157 -2.11 0.85 12.24
C ALA A 157 -1.07 0.07 13.07
N MET A 158 -0.09 0.75 13.64
CA MET A 158 0.92 0.13 14.53
C MET A 158 0.31 -0.48 15.79
N LEU A 159 -0.78 0.08 16.28
CA LEU A 159 -1.51 -0.45 17.44
C LEU A 159 -2.51 -1.54 17.04
N VAL A 160 -3.24 -1.31 15.96
CA VAL A 160 -4.29 -2.23 15.48
C VAL A 160 -3.70 -3.55 15.01
N GLY A 161 -2.53 -3.52 14.31
CA GLY A 161 -1.93 -4.74 13.77
C GLY A 161 -1.69 -5.83 14.80
N PRO A 162 -0.91 -5.60 15.86
CA PRO A 162 -0.67 -6.61 16.89
C PRO A 162 -1.95 -7.07 17.61
N LEU A 163 -2.88 -6.16 17.90
CA LEU A 163 -4.14 -6.51 18.56
C LEU A 163 -5.03 -7.40 17.69
N ALA A 164 -5.22 -6.99 16.43
CA ALA A 164 -5.98 -7.79 15.48
C ALA A 164 -5.27 -9.13 15.19
N GLY A 165 -3.94 -9.12 15.10
CA GLY A 165 -3.13 -10.31 14.88
C GLY A 165 -3.31 -11.35 15.98
N GLY A 166 -3.21 -10.95 17.23
CA GLY A 166 -3.45 -11.86 18.36
C GLY A 166 -4.85 -12.46 18.33
N LEU A 167 -5.88 -11.63 18.18
CA LEU A 167 -7.27 -12.08 18.14
C LEU A 167 -7.56 -13.05 16.97
N LEU A 168 -7.02 -12.75 15.78
CA LEU A 168 -7.24 -13.58 14.60
C LEU A 168 -6.49 -14.89 14.68
N VAL A 169 -5.21 -14.86 15.11
CA VAL A 169 -4.38 -16.07 15.21
C VAL A 169 -4.94 -17.03 16.27
N ASP A 170 -5.32 -16.51 17.44
CA ASP A 170 -5.84 -17.34 18.53
C ASP A 170 -7.26 -17.87 18.25
N GLY A 171 -8.09 -17.10 17.55
CA GLY A 171 -9.49 -17.47 17.33
C GLY A 171 -9.77 -18.24 16.05
N LEU A 172 -9.05 -17.95 14.96
CA LEU A 172 -9.38 -18.45 13.61
C LEU A 172 -8.20 -19.11 12.89
N GLY A 173 -6.97 -18.85 13.34
CA GLY A 173 -5.74 -19.32 12.70
C GLY A 173 -4.98 -18.20 11.98
N TRP A 174 -3.70 -18.49 11.69
CA TRP A 174 -2.78 -17.52 11.11
C TRP A 174 -3.19 -17.05 9.70
N GLU A 175 -3.90 -17.85 8.94
CA GLU A 175 -4.34 -17.54 7.57
C GLU A 175 -5.26 -16.32 7.54
N TRP A 176 -6.03 -16.10 8.60
CA TRP A 176 -7.00 -15.03 8.68
C TRP A 176 -6.39 -13.65 8.77
N ILE A 177 -5.11 -13.51 9.18
CA ILE A 177 -4.41 -12.23 9.11
C ILE A 177 -4.26 -11.74 7.66
N PHE A 178 -4.25 -12.67 6.70
CA PHE A 178 -4.23 -12.35 5.27
C PHE A 178 -5.63 -12.24 4.68
N PHE A 179 -6.55 -13.13 5.06
CA PHE A 179 -7.91 -13.09 4.52
C PHE A 179 -8.67 -11.82 4.89
N ILE A 180 -8.40 -11.19 6.03
CA ILE A 180 -9.02 -9.91 6.41
C ILE A 180 -8.70 -8.78 5.43
N ASN A 181 -7.56 -8.84 4.75
CA ASN A 181 -7.19 -7.86 3.74
C ASN A 181 -8.06 -7.94 2.47
N VAL A 182 -8.65 -9.11 2.19
CA VAL A 182 -9.42 -9.30 0.95
C VAL A 182 -10.68 -8.42 0.92
N PRO A 183 -11.60 -8.48 1.90
CA PRO A 183 -12.77 -7.60 1.92
C PRO A 183 -12.38 -6.12 2.02
N VAL A 184 -11.39 -5.78 2.84
CA VAL A 184 -10.93 -4.39 2.98
C VAL A 184 -10.32 -3.87 1.67
N GLY A 185 -9.53 -4.71 0.98
CA GLY A 185 -8.95 -4.37 -0.31
C GLY A 185 -9.99 -4.17 -1.40
N ILE A 186 -11.03 -5.02 -1.46
CA ILE A 186 -12.15 -4.85 -2.39
C ILE A 186 -12.88 -3.53 -2.13
N ILE A 187 -13.20 -3.24 -0.87
CA ILE A 187 -13.84 -1.97 -0.50
C ILE A 187 -12.94 -0.79 -0.90
N GLY A 188 -11.64 -0.85 -0.59
CA GLY A 188 -10.66 0.17 -0.97
C GLY A 188 -10.56 0.38 -2.48
N LEU A 189 -10.58 -0.70 -3.28
CA LEU A 189 -10.59 -0.65 -4.74
C LEU A 189 -11.83 0.07 -5.28
N VAL A 190 -13.02 -0.30 -4.80
CA VAL A 190 -14.28 0.30 -5.24
C VAL A 190 -14.33 1.79 -4.87
N LEU A 191 -13.98 2.13 -3.63
CA LEU A 191 -13.96 3.52 -3.18
C LEU A 191 -12.92 4.36 -3.94
N ALA A 192 -11.71 3.83 -4.15
CA ALA A 192 -10.69 4.53 -4.92
C ALA A 192 -11.10 4.72 -6.39
N TRP A 193 -11.72 3.71 -7.00
CA TRP A 193 -12.25 3.82 -8.36
C TRP A 193 -13.26 4.95 -8.51
N ILE A 194 -14.19 5.07 -7.55
CA ILE A 194 -15.29 6.05 -7.60
C ILE A 194 -14.82 7.45 -7.17
N LEU A 195 -14.03 7.55 -6.10
CA LEU A 195 -13.78 8.81 -5.40
C LEU A 195 -12.46 9.49 -5.80
N VAL A 196 -11.43 8.73 -6.24
CA VAL A 196 -10.16 9.32 -6.62
C VAL A 196 -10.25 9.90 -8.03
N PRO A 197 -9.95 11.21 -8.22
CA PRO A 197 -9.99 11.82 -9.53
C PRO A 197 -8.85 11.32 -10.43
N GLN A 198 -9.08 11.35 -11.74
CA GLN A 198 -7.99 11.21 -12.71
C GLN A 198 -7.15 12.50 -12.69
N LEU A 199 -5.87 12.36 -12.40
CA LEU A 199 -4.94 13.46 -12.40
C LEU A 199 -4.15 13.49 -13.72
N GLU A 200 -3.77 14.67 -14.16
CA GLU A 200 -2.98 14.86 -15.37
C GLU A 200 -1.62 14.12 -15.25
N THR A 201 -1.23 13.49 -16.34
CA THR A 201 0.02 12.74 -16.42
C THR A 201 1.10 13.58 -17.10
N HIS A 202 2.30 13.55 -16.55
CA HIS A 202 3.43 14.28 -17.13
C HIS A 202 4.37 13.29 -17.84
N LYS A 203 4.58 13.48 -19.14
CA LYS A 203 5.51 12.68 -19.93
C LYS A 203 6.96 13.14 -19.69
N HIS A 204 7.54 12.80 -18.56
CA HIS A 204 8.98 12.93 -18.39
C HIS A 204 9.73 11.72 -18.97
N ARG A 205 10.92 11.95 -19.55
CA ARG A 205 11.79 10.86 -19.98
C ARG A 205 12.20 10.02 -18.77
N PHE A 206 12.01 8.71 -18.89
CA PHE A 206 12.32 7.76 -17.84
C PHE A 206 13.85 7.58 -17.81
N ASP A 207 14.49 8.03 -16.74
CA ASP A 207 15.92 7.78 -16.52
C ASP A 207 16.11 6.37 -15.94
N MET A 208 16.16 5.38 -16.84
CA MET A 208 16.36 3.97 -16.47
C MET A 208 17.71 3.73 -15.78
N VAL A 209 18.73 4.53 -16.11
CA VAL A 209 20.08 4.38 -15.56
C VAL A 209 20.10 4.84 -14.10
N GLY A 210 19.55 6.00 -13.81
CA GLY A 210 19.44 6.52 -12.44
C GLY A 210 18.62 5.61 -11.52
N VAL A 211 17.54 5.02 -12.06
CA VAL A 211 16.70 4.03 -11.35
C VAL A 211 17.49 2.76 -11.02
N PHE A 212 18.21 2.20 -12.01
CA PHE A 212 19.01 0.99 -11.83
C PHE A 212 20.13 1.22 -10.81
N LEU A 213 20.86 2.32 -10.92
CA LEU A 213 21.93 2.67 -9.99
C LEU A 213 21.42 2.86 -8.56
N SER A 214 20.24 3.49 -8.40
CA SER A 214 19.62 3.67 -7.07
C SER A 214 19.16 2.34 -6.46
N ALA A 215 18.62 1.43 -7.27
CA ALA A 215 18.23 0.09 -6.83
C ALA A 215 19.46 -0.74 -6.42
N VAL A 216 20.54 -0.71 -7.22
CA VAL A 216 21.81 -1.39 -6.91
C VAL A 216 22.43 -0.83 -5.63
N ALA A 217 22.46 0.50 -5.45
CA ALA A 217 23.01 1.13 -4.25
C ALA A 217 22.26 0.70 -2.99
N LEU A 218 20.91 0.61 -3.05
CA LEU A 218 20.07 0.13 -1.94
C LEU A 218 20.27 -1.36 -1.63
N PHE A 219 20.66 -2.15 -2.63
CA PHE A 219 20.92 -3.59 -2.45
C PHE A 219 22.29 -3.88 -1.86
N LEU A 220 23.25 -2.94 -2.00
CA LEU A 220 24.63 -3.05 -1.52
C LEU A 220 24.86 -2.48 -0.10
N ILE A 221 23.86 -1.82 0.48
CA ILE A 221 23.86 -1.31 1.86
C ILE A 221 23.14 -2.29 2.78
#